data_f460f019a71e12effd79375ade0d65c7
#
_entry.id   f460f019a71e12effd79375ade0d65c7
#
_cell.length_a   1.000
_cell.length_b   1.000
_cell.length_c   1.000
_cell.angle_alpha   90.00
_cell.angle_beta   90.00
_cell.angle_gamma   90.00
#
_symmetry.space_group_name_H-M   'P 1'
#
loop_
_entity.id
_entity.type
_entity.pdbx_description
1 polymer ?
#
loop_
_entity_poly.entity_id
_entity_poly.type
_entity_poly.pdbx_seq_one_letter_code
_entity_poly.pdbx_strand_id
1 'polypeptide(L)'
;MKDFVFSYPAKVYFGKGMLSKALNDQLSQAGKTIMLAYGGGSIKKNGVYEEITQLLSVMGKNIVEFPGIMSNPTYDMVQKGAALARKEKADYILAAGGGSVIDCSKIIAAQAKTEQDLWEMEFSKGQFPTQAIPVGAVVTASGTGAEMNGGAVITNEEKQIKTGMMAYAPRFAVLDPAYTLSVPRMQVLSGAFDTLSHALETYLGNSDADNPSDEIALAVMRNTVVNMRRLLEDINDIQARGNLMWDSAMAENGVLKAGRLTDFQVHQIEHQLGAYTDCNHGQGLAAIQPAYCRHILRDAEEKFTRFARTVFKKDTAQEGIEALSQFIRECGLPSSISELKCKTEVTPQLLRKVADTCNIIKSNPRELNREEIYDILCECI
;
A
#
# COMPACT_ATOMS: atom_id res chain seq x y z
N MET A 1 9.76 12.57 21.27
CA MET A 1 9.51 11.32 20.49
C MET A 1 9.06 10.24 21.47
N LYS A 2 8.11 9.39 21.08
CA LYS A 2 7.73 8.19 21.86
C LYS A 2 8.79 7.10 21.69
N ASP A 3 8.87 6.15 22.62
CA ASP A 3 9.78 5.02 22.53
C ASP A 3 9.42 4.14 21.33
N PHE A 4 10.42 3.63 20.61
CA PHE A 4 10.23 2.77 19.44
C PHE A 4 11.40 1.81 19.26
N VAL A 5 11.13 0.72 18.52
CA VAL A 5 12.14 -0.18 17.99
C VAL A 5 12.07 -0.08 16.47
N PHE A 6 13.21 0.16 15.83
CA PHE A 6 13.30 0.26 14.39
C PHE A 6 14.31 -0.74 13.84
N SER A 7 13.91 -1.48 12.82
CA SER A 7 14.78 -2.31 12.01
C SER A 7 14.39 -2.22 10.54
N TYR A 8 15.36 -2.22 9.65
CA TYR A 8 15.11 -2.22 8.21
C TYR A 8 14.88 -3.68 7.76
N PRO A 9 13.63 -4.09 7.50
CA PRO A 9 13.33 -5.52 7.41
C PRO A 9 13.70 -6.16 6.08
N ALA A 10 13.74 -5.39 4.98
CA ALA A 10 13.94 -5.89 3.63
C ALA A 10 15.26 -5.41 3.01
N LYS A 11 16.02 -6.31 2.38
CA LYS A 11 17.17 -5.92 1.55
C LYS A 11 16.66 -5.42 0.20
N VAL A 12 16.92 -4.17 -0.14
CA VAL A 12 16.45 -3.56 -1.38
C VAL A 12 17.49 -3.65 -2.48
N TYR A 13 17.05 -4.09 -3.65
CA TYR A 13 17.82 -4.10 -4.90
C TYR A 13 17.16 -3.12 -5.86
N PHE A 14 17.67 -1.90 -5.88
CA PHE A 14 17.09 -0.82 -6.68
C PHE A 14 17.88 -0.59 -7.97
N GLY A 15 17.16 -0.51 -9.10
CA GLY A 15 17.70 -0.15 -10.40
C GLY A 15 17.49 -1.21 -11.47
N LYS A 16 17.75 -0.82 -12.72
CA LYS A 16 17.57 -1.67 -13.89
C LYS A 16 18.48 -2.91 -13.84
N GLY A 17 17.89 -4.09 -14.07
CA GLY A 17 18.62 -5.36 -14.16
C GLY A 17 19.06 -5.94 -12.81
N MET A 18 18.57 -5.38 -11.69
CA MET A 18 18.94 -5.88 -10.35
C MET A 18 18.29 -7.22 -9.98
N LEU A 19 17.32 -7.71 -10.77
CA LEU A 19 16.63 -8.97 -10.50
C LEU A 19 17.59 -10.16 -10.43
N SER A 20 18.47 -10.31 -11.44
CA SER A 20 19.44 -11.41 -11.47
C SER A 20 20.35 -11.41 -10.23
N LYS A 21 20.86 -10.23 -9.86
CA LYS A 21 21.67 -10.09 -8.64
C LYS A 21 20.87 -10.47 -7.39
N ALA A 22 19.64 -9.98 -7.28
CA ALA A 22 18.77 -10.25 -6.12
C ALA A 22 18.49 -11.74 -5.97
N LEU A 23 18.07 -12.42 -7.04
CA LEU A 23 17.77 -13.85 -7.00
C LEU A 23 19.02 -14.68 -6.68
N ASN A 24 20.17 -14.37 -7.27
CA ASN A 24 21.43 -15.06 -6.94
C ASN A 24 21.83 -14.86 -5.48
N ASP A 25 21.78 -13.64 -4.96
CA ASP A 25 22.14 -13.34 -3.58
C ASP A 25 21.20 -14.00 -2.54
N GLN A 26 19.89 -14.07 -2.87
CA GLN A 26 18.87 -14.42 -1.89
C GLN A 26 18.35 -15.87 -2.01
N LEU A 27 18.34 -16.43 -3.20
CA LEU A 27 17.77 -17.74 -3.46
C LEU A 27 18.80 -18.84 -3.74
N SER A 28 20.09 -18.53 -3.91
CA SER A 28 21.12 -19.56 -4.14
C SER A 28 21.16 -20.59 -3.03
N GLN A 29 21.02 -20.18 -1.78
CA GLN A 29 21.00 -21.04 -0.59
C GLN A 29 19.58 -21.39 -0.10
N ALA A 30 18.54 -20.90 -0.77
CA ALA A 30 17.16 -21.27 -0.45
C ALA A 30 16.84 -22.68 -0.92
N GLY A 31 15.77 -23.28 -0.37
CA GLY A 31 15.26 -24.58 -0.80
C GLY A 31 14.94 -24.63 -2.31
N LYS A 32 14.51 -25.79 -2.77
CA LYS A 32 14.35 -26.05 -4.21
C LYS A 32 13.04 -25.53 -4.78
N THR A 33 11.98 -25.48 -4.00
CA THR A 33 10.62 -25.18 -4.47
C THR A 33 10.26 -23.73 -4.23
N ILE A 34 10.12 -22.97 -5.30
CA ILE A 34 9.74 -21.54 -5.26
C ILE A 34 8.31 -21.39 -5.77
N MET A 35 7.42 -20.88 -4.92
CA MET A 35 6.07 -20.51 -5.34
C MET A 35 6.13 -19.10 -5.96
N LEU A 36 5.86 -19.00 -7.25
CA LEU A 36 5.78 -17.73 -7.98
C LEU A 36 4.33 -17.24 -7.94
N ALA A 37 4.07 -16.24 -7.09
CA ALA A 37 2.76 -15.62 -6.91
C ALA A 37 2.66 -14.33 -7.74
N TYR A 38 1.56 -14.18 -8.50
CA TYR A 38 1.35 -13.02 -9.37
C TYR A 38 -0.13 -12.76 -9.68
N GLY A 39 -0.42 -11.59 -10.25
CA GLY A 39 -1.79 -11.17 -10.57
C GLY A 39 -2.34 -11.77 -11.88
N GLY A 40 -3.12 -10.98 -12.61
CA GLY A 40 -3.85 -11.41 -13.82
C GLY A 40 -3.00 -11.62 -15.08
N GLY A 41 -1.67 -11.71 -14.98
CA GLY A 41 -0.80 -12.04 -16.11
C GLY A 41 -0.14 -10.83 -16.79
N SER A 42 -0.18 -9.65 -16.23
CA SER A 42 0.54 -8.47 -16.76
C SER A 42 2.06 -8.73 -16.84
N ILE A 43 2.62 -9.46 -15.88
CA ILE A 43 4.06 -9.82 -15.87
C ILE A 43 4.45 -10.74 -17.04
N LYS A 44 3.51 -11.52 -17.63
CA LYS A 44 3.74 -12.33 -18.84
C LYS A 44 3.78 -11.47 -20.10
N LYS A 45 3.08 -10.32 -20.09
CA LYS A 45 3.05 -9.40 -21.23
C LYS A 45 4.24 -8.45 -21.29
N ASN A 46 4.85 -8.14 -20.16
CA ASN A 46 5.98 -7.20 -20.06
C ASN A 46 7.35 -7.87 -19.91
N GLY A 47 7.43 -9.20 -19.99
CA GLY A 47 8.67 -9.96 -19.96
C GLY A 47 9.22 -10.28 -18.56
N VAL A 48 8.65 -9.76 -17.50
CA VAL A 48 9.11 -10.01 -16.11
C VAL A 48 8.96 -11.49 -15.74
N TYR A 49 7.88 -12.13 -16.18
CA TYR A 49 7.66 -13.56 -15.92
C TYR A 49 8.75 -14.42 -16.56
N GLU A 50 9.05 -14.18 -17.83
CA GLU A 50 10.09 -14.90 -18.59
C GLU A 50 11.46 -14.71 -17.94
N GLU A 51 11.79 -13.48 -17.53
CA GLU A 51 13.07 -13.19 -16.85
C GLU A 51 13.16 -13.95 -15.52
N ILE A 52 12.12 -13.93 -14.68
CA ILE A 52 12.09 -14.65 -13.40
C ILE A 52 12.24 -16.16 -13.63
N THR A 53 11.42 -16.74 -14.52
CA THR A 53 11.39 -18.18 -14.73
C THR A 53 12.69 -18.72 -15.33
N GLN A 54 13.30 -17.97 -16.24
CA GLN A 54 14.60 -18.31 -16.81
C GLN A 54 15.70 -18.31 -15.73
N LEU A 55 15.77 -17.26 -14.88
CA LEU A 55 16.75 -17.19 -13.80
C LEU A 55 16.57 -18.32 -12.79
N LEU A 56 15.33 -18.61 -12.36
CA LEU A 56 15.04 -19.69 -11.44
C LEU A 56 15.37 -21.07 -12.04
N SER A 57 15.11 -21.27 -13.34
CA SER A 57 15.46 -22.50 -14.05
C SER A 57 16.97 -22.74 -14.11
N VAL A 58 17.77 -21.70 -14.42
CA VAL A 58 19.23 -21.76 -14.41
C VAL A 58 19.78 -22.10 -13.02
N MET A 59 19.07 -21.64 -11.95
CA MET A 59 19.41 -21.96 -10.56
C MET A 59 18.95 -23.35 -10.12
N GLY A 60 18.30 -24.14 -11.01
CA GLY A 60 17.78 -25.47 -10.70
C GLY A 60 16.60 -25.46 -9.72
N LYS A 61 15.82 -24.39 -9.68
CA LYS A 61 14.64 -24.30 -8.82
C LYS A 61 13.39 -24.88 -9.48
N ASN A 62 12.56 -25.53 -8.68
CA ASN A 62 11.22 -25.95 -9.07
C ASN A 62 10.27 -24.77 -8.90
N ILE A 63 9.49 -24.46 -9.91
CA ILE A 63 8.54 -23.34 -9.90
C ILE A 63 7.12 -23.88 -9.73
N VAL A 64 6.42 -23.40 -8.71
CA VAL A 64 4.99 -23.62 -8.48
C VAL A 64 4.28 -22.31 -8.75
N GLU A 65 3.47 -22.25 -9.80
CA GLU A 65 2.75 -21.01 -10.16
C GLU A 65 1.50 -20.81 -9.29
N PHE A 66 1.29 -19.57 -8.83
CA PHE A 66 0.06 -19.13 -8.19
C PHE A 66 -0.41 -17.81 -8.81
N PRO A 67 -1.16 -17.89 -9.94
CA PRO A 67 -1.68 -16.73 -10.64
C PRO A 67 -3.01 -16.25 -10.09
N GLY A 68 -3.46 -15.07 -10.55
CA GLY A 68 -4.84 -14.61 -10.40
C GLY A 68 -5.11 -13.80 -9.14
N ILE A 69 -4.06 -13.34 -8.43
CA ILE A 69 -4.25 -12.43 -7.29
C ILE A 69 -4.82 -11.10 -7.81
N MET A 70 -5.99 -10.72 -7.29
CA MET A 70 -6.72 -9.52 -7.69
C MET A 70 -6.25 -8.26 -6.92
N SER A 71 -6.72 -7.08 -7.36
CA SER A 71 -6.34 -5.78 -6.79
C SER A 71 -6.73 -5.61 -5.32
N ASN A 72 -7.87 -6.13 -4.90
CA ASN A 72 -8.25 -6.23 -3.48
C ASN A 72 -8.20 -7.72 -3.11
N PRO A 73 -7.04 -8.24 -2.66
CA PRO A 73 -6.88 -9.68 -2.48
C PRO A 73 -7.80 -10.19 -1.38
N THR A 74 -8.47 -11.31 -1.67
CA THR A 74 -9.45 -11.88 -0.75
C THR A 74 -8.83 -12.90 0.18
N TYR A 75 -9.44 -13.09 1.34
CA TYR A 75 -9.01 -14.10 2.30
C TYR A 75 -9.17 -15.53 1.75
N ASP A 76 -10.16 -15.77 0.88
CA ASP A 76 -10.30 -17.02 0.14
C ASP A 76 -9.09 -17.30 -0.79
N MET A 77 -8.58 -16.26 -1.47
CA MET A 77 -7.35 -16.37 -2.28
C MET A 77 -6.15 -16.73 -1.39
N VAL A 78 -6.04 -16.13 -0.20
CA VAL A 78 -5.00 -16.50 0.78
C VAL A 78 -5.09 -17.98 1.17
N GLN A 79 -6.27 -18.49 1.50
CA GLN A 79 -6.46 -19.89 1.89
C GLN A 79 -6.08 -20.84 0.75
N LYS A 80 -6.46 -20.54 -0.50
CA LYS A 80 -6.07 -21.32 -1.68
C LYS A 80 -4.56 -21.35 -1.88
N GLY A 81 -3.91 -20.20 -1.75
CA GLY A 81 -2.46 -20.08 -1.87
C GLY A 81 -1.72 -20.84 -0.77
N ALA A 82 -2.19 -20.74 0.48
CA ALA A 82 -1.60 -21.45 1.61
C ALA A 82 -1.74 -22.98 1.47
N ALA A 83 -2.90 -23.46 1.01
CA ALA A 83 -3.11 -24.88 0.73
C ALA A 83 -2.15 -25.38 -0.37
N LEU A 84 -1.98 -24.63 -1.46
CA LEU A 84 -1.02 -24.94 -2.52
C LEU A 84 0.43 -24.93 -1.99
N ALA A 85 0.83 -23.93 -1.24
CA ALA A 85 2.18 -23.83 -0.68
C ALA A 85 2.51 -25.02 0.23
N ARG A 86 1.55 -25.47 1.05
CA ARG A 86 1.70 -26.68 1.88
C ARG A 86 1.81 -27.94 1.04
N LYS A 87 0.88 -28.13 0.09
CA LYS A 87 0.84 -29.31 -0.81
C LYS A 87 2.15 -29.51 -1.56
N GLU A 88 2.65 -28.44 -2.16
CA GLU A 88 3.86 -28.45 -2.98
C GLU A 88 5.16 -28.26 -2.15
N LYS A 89 5.04 -28.14 -0.82
CA LYS A 89 6.15 -27.92 0.12
C LYS A 89 7.03 -26.74 -0.32
N ALA A 90 6.41 -25.59 -0.59
CA ALA A 90 7.13 -24.39 -1.00
C ALA A 90 8.13 -23.96 0.08
N ASP A 91 9.39 -23.79 -0.33
CA ASP A 91 10.48 -23.32 0.52
C ASP A 91 10.56 -21.80 0.58
N TYR A 92 10.06 -21.14 -0.47
CA TYR A 92 10.09 -19.70 -0.66
C TYR A 92 8.89 -19.24 -1.49
N ILE A 93 8.39 -18.03 -1.25
CA ILE A 93 7.38 -17.38 -2.08
C ILE A 93 8.01 -16.16 -2.75
N LEU A 94 7.98 -16.10 -4.08
CA LEU A 94 8.38 -14.94 -4.86
C LEU A 94 7.13 -14.23 -5.36
N ALA A 95 6.83 -13.06 -4.79
CA ALA A 95 5.71 -12.22 -5.15
C ALA A 95 6.10 -11.29 -6.29
N ALA A 96 5.58 -11.48 -7.50
CA ALA A 96 5.84 -10.65 -8.66
C ALA A 96 4.61 -9.82 -9.04
N GLY A 97 4.54 -8.56 -8.60
CA GLY A 97 3.37 -7.72 -8.81
C GLY A 97 3.41 -6.39 -8.07
N GLY A 98 2.25 -5.77 -7.93
CA GLY A 98 2.04 -4.62 -7.06
C GLY A 98 1.74 -5.03 -5.61
N GLY A 99 1.38 -4.06 -4.77
CA GLY A 99 1.11 -4.26 -3.35
C GLY A 99 0.15 -5.39 -3.04
N SER A 100 -0.94 -5.51 -3.78
CA SER A 100 -1.95 -6.59 -3.58
C SER A 100 -1.36 -7.99 -3.70
N VAL A 101 -0.43 -8.21 -4.66
CA VAL A 101 0.25 -9.49 -4.82
C VAL A 101 1.19 -9.75 -3.66
N ILE A 102 1.91 -8.72 -3.22
CA ILE A 102 2.85 -8.81 -2.10
C ILE A 102 2.10 -9.08 -0.80
N ASP A 103 1.02 -8.35 -0.53
CA ASP A 103 0.19 -8.51 0.66
C ASP A 103 -0.43 -9.92 0.75
N CYS A 104 -1.07 -10.37 -0.34
CA CYS A 104 -1.60 -11.73 -0.42
C CYS A 104 -0.50 -12.76 -0.12
N SER A 105 0.68 -12.59 -0.71
CA SER A 105 1.82 -13.51 -0.54
C SER A 105 2.35 -13.55 0.90
N LYS A 106 2.38 -12.40 1.61
CA LYS A 106 2.76 -12.34 3.03
C LYS A 106 1.82 -13.17 3.91
N ILE A 107 0.50 -13.04 3.69
CA ILE A 107 -0.48 -13.79 4.48
C ILE A 107 -0.53 -15.27 4.06
N ILE A 108 -0.40 -15.59 2.76
CA ILE A 108 -0.20 -16.97 2.29
C ILE A 108 0.99 -17.63 3.02
N ALA A 109 2.11 -16.93 3.08
CA ALA A 109 3.34 -17.42 3.71
C ALA A 109 3.16 -17.76 5.20
N ALA A 110 2.43 -16.90 5.92
CA ALA A 110 2.12 -17.14 7.34
C ALA A 110 1.06 -18.25 7.51
N GLN A 111 -0.04 -18.20 6.73
CA GLN A 111 -1.12 -19.20 6.79
C GLN A 111 -0.61 -20.60 6.42
N ALA A 112 0.38 -20.70 5.54
CA ALA A 112 0.97 -22.01 5.18
C ALA A 112 1.73 -22.69 6.34
N LYS A 113 2.09 -21.95 7.39
CA LYS A 113 2.84 -22.47 8.56
C LYS A 113 1.98 -22.74 9.78
N THR A 114 0.67 -22.59 9.69
CA THR A 114 -0.26 -22.89 10.79
C THR A 114 -1.53 -23.55 10.27
N GLU A 115 -2.10 -24.46 11.10
CA GLU A 115 -3.42 -25.04 10.88
C GLU A 115 -4.55 -24.13 11.41
N GLN A 116 -4.22 -23.13 12.23
CA GLN A 116 -5.20 -22.19 12.74
C GLN A 116 -5.54 -21.18 11.65
N ASP A 117 -6.79 -20.72 11.65
CA ASP A 117 -7.23 -19.64 10.78
C ASP A 117 -6.61 -18.32 11.25
N LEU A 118 -5.82 -17.65 10.39
CA LEU A 118 -5.12 -16.41 10.77
C LEU A 118 -6.09 -15.24 11.01
N TRP A 119 -7.23 -15.20 10.33
CA TRP A 119 -8.22 -14.16 10.57
C TRP A 119 -8.78 -14.27 11.99
N GLU A 120 -9.16 -15.48 12.40
CA GLU A 120 -9.65 -15.73 13.75
C GLU A 120 -8.54 -15.54 14.81
N MET A 121 -7.31 -15.91 14.49
CA MET A 121 -6.18 -15.66 15.39
C MET A 121 -6.00 -14.18 15.68
N GLU A 122 -5.99 -13.34 14.65
CA GLU A 122 -5.68 -11.91 14.78
C GLU A 122 -6.87 -11.14 15.36
N PHE A 123 -8.05 -11.26 14.74
CA PHE A 123 -9.20 -10.40 15.07
C PHE A 123 -10.07 -10.90 16.22
N SER A 124 -10.08 -12.20 16.49
CA SER A 124 -10.86 -12.76 17.61
C SER A 124 -10.01 -13.04 18.86
N LYS A 125 -8.72 -13.37 18.69
CA LYS A 125 -7.86 -13.80 19.81
C LYS A 125 -6.71 -12.82 20.10
N GLY A 126 -6.48 -11.81 19.24
CA GLY A 126 -5.35 -10.89 19.36
C GLY A 126 -3.98 -11.58 19.24
N GLN A 127 -3.90 -12.68 18.50
CA GLN A 127 -2.70 -13.48 18.31
C GLN A 127 -2.15 -13.29 16.90
N PHE A 128 -0.83 -13.29 16.76
CA PHE A 128 -0.15 -13.09 15.47
C PHE A 128 0.64 -14.33 15.06
N PRO A 129 0.90 -14.52 13.74
CA PRO A 129 1.69 -15.65 13.28
C PRO A 129 3.12 -15.59 13.82
N THR A 130 3.65 -16.72 14.28
CA THR A 130 5.02 -16.85 14.80
C THR A 130 6.01 -17.39 13.77
N GLN A 131 5.51 -17.87 12.63
CA GLN A 131 6.31 -18.40 11.53
C GLN A 131 5.68 -18.05 10.19
N ALA A 132 6.51 -17.95 9.15
CA ALA A 132 6.09 -17.83 7.76
C ALA A 132 7.11 -18.46 6.82
N ILE A 133 6.69 -18.84 5.62
CA ILE A 133 7.60 -19.11 4.51
C ILE A 133 8.29 -17.79 4.15
N PRO A 134 9.61 -17.76 3.89
CA PRO A 134 10.25 -16.51 3.46
C PRO A 134 9.64 -15.99 2.16
N VAL A 135 9.46 -14.66 2.08
CA VAL A 135 8.91 -13.96 0.91
C VAL A 135 9.98 -13.05 0.30
N GLY A 136 10.07 -13.02 -1.02
CA GLY A 136 10.77 -11.99 -1.79
C GLY A 136 9.78 -11.26 -2.68
N ALA A 137 10.00 -9.97 -2.93
CA ALA A 137 9.13 -9.14 -3.75
C ALA A 137 9.84 -8.66 -5.01
N VAL A 138 9.19 -8.77 -6.17
CA VAL A 138 9.55 -8.12 -7.43
C VAL A 138 8.44 -7.13 -7.75
N VAL A 139 8.70 -5.86 -7.52
CA VAL A 139 7.69 -4.80 -7.59
C VAL A 139 7.47 -4.38 -9.04
N THR A 140 6.25 -4.54 -9.55
CA THR A 140 5.86 -4.14 -10.91
C THR A 140 4.87 -2.97 -10.94
N ALA A 141 4.33 -2.58 -9.79
CA ALA A 141 3.54 -1.37 -9.59
C ALA A 141 3.79 -0.88 -8.16
N SER A 142 4.23 0.37 -8.01
CA SER A 142 4.50 1.00 -6.70
C SER A 142 3.32 1.85 -6.23
N GLY A 143 3.30 2.12 -4.93
CA GLY A 143 2.30 2.95 -4.25
C GLY A 143 2.16 2.58 -2.78
N THR A 144 1.98 1.31 -2.50
CA THR A 144 1.67 0.79 -1.15
C THR A 144 2.89 0.59 -0.24
N GLY A 145 4.11 0.53 -0.78
CA GLY A 145 5.31 0.17 -0.01
C GLY A 145 5.25 -1.20 0.68
N ALA A 146 4.35 -2.09 0.22
CA ALA A 146 4.09 -3.40 0.83
C ALA A 146 5.33 -4.30 0.93
N GLU A 147 6.31 -4.08 0.07
CA GLU A 147 7.61 -4.79 0.06
C GLU A 147 8.50 -4.41 1.24
N MET A 148 8.17 -3.35 1.99
CA MET A 148 9.02 -2.78 3.02
C MET A 148 8.56 -3.07 4.45
N ASN A 149 7.41 -3.72 4.64
CA ASN A 149 6.84 -3.94 5.96
C ASN A 149 6.13 -5.30 6.10
N GLY A 150 5.70 -5.64 7.31
CA GLY A 150 4.97 -6.87 7.62
C GLY A 150 3.44 -6.74 7.58
N GLY A 151 2.90 -5.55 7.38
CA GLY A 151 1.46 -5.35 7.22
C GLY A 151 0.97 -5.86 5.85
N ALA A 152 -0.28 -6.29 5.77
CA ALA A 152 -0.91 -6.74 4.54
C ALA A 152 -2.41 -6.43 4.57
N VAL A 153 -2.93 -5.79 3.53
CA VAL A 153 -4.37 -5.48 3.46
C VAL A 153 -5.11 -6.58 2.72
N ILE A 154 -6.04 -7.22 3.42
CA ILE A 154 -6.83 -8.36 2.91
C ILE A 154 -8.33 -8.06 3.06
N THR A 155 -9.11 -8.45 2.06
CA THR A 155 -10.57 -8.36 2.08
C THR A 155 -11.17 -9.70 2.48
N ASN A 156 -11.93 -9.72 3.56
CA ASN A 156 -12.79 -10.85 3.90
C ASN A 156 -14.19 -10.59 3.33
N GLU A 157 -14.50 -11.27 2.23
CA GLU A 157 -15.76 -11.05 1.49
C GLU A 157 -16.97 -11.53 2.29
N GLU A 158 -16.82 -12.60 3.08
CA GLU A 158 -17.90 -13.13 3.93
C GLU A 158 -18.29 -12.13 5.02
N LYS A 159 -17.27 -11.53 5.66
CA LYS A 159 -17.46 -10.52 6.73
C LYS A 159 -17.70 -9.11 6.18
N GLN A 160 -17.49 -8.87 4.89
CA GLN A 160 -17.53 -7.56 4.23
C GLN A 160 -16.57 -6.54 4.91
N ILE A 161 -15.35 -6.98 5.22
CA ILE A 161 -14.31 -6.18 5.88
C ILE A 161 -13.04 -6.22 5.02
N LYS A 162 -12.47 -5.05 4.74
CA LYS A 162 -11.11 -4.88 4.21
C LYS A 162 -10.27 -4.24 5.30
N THR A 163 -9.19 -4.90 5.71
CA THR A 163 -8.39 -4.43 6.85
C THR A 163 -6.95 -4.94 6.78
N GLY A 164 -6.06 -4.28 7.52
CA GLY A 164 -4.68 -4.71 7.67
C GLY A 164 -4.58 -5.95 8.57
N MET A 165 -3.83 -6.94 8.09
CA MET A 165 -3.37 -8.11 8.84
C MET A 165 -1.86 -8.03 9.04
N MET A 166 -1.35 -8.68 10.07
CA MET A 166 0.08 -8.70 10.39
C MET A 166 0.73 -10.03 10.00
N ALA A 167 1.87 -9.91 9.32
CA ALA A 167 2.73 -11.02 8.94
C ALA A 167 4.20 -10.62 9.03
N TYR A 168 5.04 -11.14 8.16
CA TYR A 168 6.46 -10.80 8.09
C TYR A 168 6.77 -10.00 6.84
N ALA A 169 7.66 -9.03 6.99
CA ALA A 169 8.19 -8.29 5.84
C ALA A 169 8.91 -9.24 4.87
N PRO A 170 8.88 -8.95 3.56
CA PRO A 170 9.73 -9.64 2.59
C PRO A 170 11.21 -9.58 2.98
N ARG A 171 11.95 -10.65 2.72
CA ARG A 171 13.40 -10.71 2.95
C ARG A 171 14.18 -9.80 2.02
N PHE A 172 13.65 -9.61 0.82
CA PHE A 172 14.20 -8.68 -0.16
C PHE A 172 13.12 -8.11 -1.05
N ALA A 173 13.43 -6.96 -1.65
CA ALA A 173 12.61 -6.31 -2.67
C ALA A 173 13.47 -5.94 -3.87
N VAL A 174 12.98 -6.23 -5.07
CA VAL A 174 13.55 -5.75 -6.34
C VAL A 174 12.71 -4.58 -6.83
N LEU A 175 13.32 -3.42 -6.93
CA LEU A 175 12.73 -2.17 -7.36
C LEU A 175 13.38 -1.73 -8.67
N ASP A 176 12.92 -2.32 -9.79
CA ASP A 176 13.34 -1.91 -11.14
C ASP A 176 12.27 -1.00 -11.75
N PRO A 177 12.54 0.30 -11.94
CA PRO A 177 11.54 1.22 -12.51
C PRO A 177 11.06 0.80 -13.91
N ALA A 178 11.85 0.06 -14.68
CA ALA A 178 11.47 -0.41 -16.00
C ALA A 178 10.28 -1.38 -15.96
N TYR A 179 10.12 -2.15 -14.88
CA TYR A 179 8.98 -3.06 -14.72
C TYR A 179 7.64 -2.33 -14.57
N THR A 180 7.67 -1.04 -14.22
CA THR A 180 6.46 -0.23 -14.06
C THR A 180 5.98 0.42 -15.35
N LEU A 181 6.78 0.41 -16.44
CA LEU A 181 6.45 1.12 -17.69
C LEU A 181 5.18 0.62 -18.38
N SER A 182 4.82 -0.65 -18.18
CA SER A 182 3.59 -1.24 -18.71
C SER A 182 2.33 -0.95 -17.90
N VAL A 183 2.47 -0.31 -16.73
CA VAL A 183 1.34 0.02 -15.86
C VAL A 183 0.55 1.19 -16.46
N PRO A 184 -0.80 1.06 -16.59
CA PRO A 184 -1.63 2.13 -17.15
C PRO A 184 -1.49 3.44 -16.36
N ARG A 185 -1.52 4.58 -17.08
CA ARG A 185 -1.35 5.93 -16.49
C ARG A 185 -2.16 6.15 -15.20
N MET A 186 -3.45 5.85 -15.23
CA MET A 186 -4.32 6.04 -14.07
C MET A 186 -3.86 5.22 -12.87
N GLN A 187 -3.42 3.99 -13.09
CA GLN A 187 -2.94 3.12 -12.02
C GLN A 187 -1.62 3.63 -11.42
N VAL A 188 -0.72 4.20 -12.24
CA VAL A 188 0.52 4.82 -11.76
C VAL A 188 0.22 6.03 -10.89
N LEU A 189 -0.66 6.92 -11.36
CA LEU A 189 -1.03 8.13 -10.62
C LEU A 189 -1.81 7.79 -9.33
N SER A 190 -2.69 6.78 -9.38
CA SER A 190 -3.38 6.28 -8.17
C SER A 190 -2.39 5.73 -7.14
N GLY A 191 -1.40 4.93 -7.57
CA GLY A 191 -0.39 4.41 -6.65
C GLY A 191 0.51 5.51 -6.08
N ALA A 192 0.89 6.50 -6.89
CA ALA A 192 1.68 7.64 -6.40
C ALA A 192 0.87 8.50 -5.40
N PHE A 193 -0.44 8.65 -5.63
CA PHE A 193 -1.31 9.33 -4.67
C PHE A 193 -1.46 8.54 -3.36
N ASP A 194 -1.52 7.22 -3.43
CA ASP A 194 -1.49 6.33 -2.26
C ASP A 194 -0.22 6.56 -1.42
N THR A 195 0.95 6.65 -2.07
CA THR A 195 2.21 7.05 -1.40
C THR A 195 2.10 8.42 -0.71
N LEU A 196 1.50 9.42 -1.38
CA LEU A 196 1.29 10.75 -0.82
C LEU A 196 0.37 10.69 0.42
N SER A 197 -0.71 9.92 0.34
CA SER A 197 -1.66 9.71 1.43
C SER A 197 -1.01 9.00 2.62
N HIS A 198 -0.25 7.93 2.41
CA HIS A 198 0.53 7.26 3.46
C HIS A 198 1.45 8.22 4.21
N ALA A 199 2.23 9.02 3.46
CA ALA A 199 3.15 9.98 4.06
C ALA A 199 2.39 11.09 4.82
N LEU A 200 1.27 11.59 4.28
CA LEU A 200 0.46 12.63 4.88
C LEU A 200 -0.22 12.15 6.17
N GLU A 201 -0.89 11.00 6.14
CA GLU A 201 -1.56 10.46 7.33
C GLU A 201 -0.55 10.05 8.40
N THR A 202 0.62 9.54 8.03
CA THR A 202 1.70 9.30 8.98
C THR A 202 2.18 10.62 9.57
N TYR A 203 2.37 11.67 8.76
CA TYR A 203 2.79 13.00 9.20
C TYR A 203 1.75 13.66 10.12
N LEU A 204 0.46 13.55 9.83
CA LEU A 204 -0.63 14.10 10.64
C LEU A 204 -0.72 13.40 12.01
N GLY A 205 -0.25 12.17 12.14
CA GLY A 205 -0.27 11.44 13.40
C GLY A 205 0.34 12.20 14.58
N ASN A 206 -0.01 11.79 15.79
CA ASN A 206 0.40 12.47 17.01
C ASN A 206 1.91 12.32 17.27
N SER A 207 2.64 13.37 17.05
CA SER A 207 4.07 13.49 17.33
C SER A 207 4.37 14.90 17.85
N ASP A 208 5.46 15.00 18.62
CA ASP A 208 6.04 16.31 18.91
C ASP A 208 6.48 16.96 17.60
N ALA A 209 6.29 18.27 17.47
CA ALA A 209 6.83 19.05 16.37
C ALA A 209 8.36 18.88 16.29
N ASP A 210 8.93 19.13 15.11
CA ASP A 210 10.37 19.17 14.86
C ASP A 210 11.14 17.85 15.05
N ASN A 211 10.53 16.71 14.74
CA ASN A 211 11.25 15.44 14.70
C ASN A 211 11.73 15.09 13.27
N PRO A 212 12.81 14.29 13.14
CA PRO A 212 13.35 13.90 11.82
C PRO A 212 12.34 13.18 10.92
N SER A 213 11.42 12.40 11.50
CA SER A 213 10.40 11.67 10.74
C SER A 213 9.40 12.62 10.05
N ASP A 214 9.08 13.77 10.65
CA ASP A 214 8.25 14.80 10.02
C ASP A 214 8.96 15.44 8.82
N GLU A 215 10.25 15.75 8.95
CA GLU A 215 11.03 16.31 7.85
C GLU A 215 11.14 15.33 6.67
N ILE A 216 11.36 14.04 6.96
CA ILE A 216 11.42 13.00 5.93
C ILE A 216 10.04 12.85 5.27
N ALA A 217 8.94 12.86 6.03
CA ALA A 217 7.59 12.78 5.49
C ALA A 217 7.28 13.94 4.53
N LEU A 218 7.62 15.18 4.93
CA LEU A 218 7.48 16.37 4.09
C LEU A 218 8.34 16.29 2.83
N ALA A 219 9.56 15.73 2.92
CA ALA A 219 10.43 15.54 1.77
C ALA A 219 9.85 14.49 0.80
N VAL A 220 9.33 13.37 1.30
CA VAL A 220 8.65 12.33 0.49
C VAL A 220 7.45 12.92 -0.21
N MET A 221 6.54 13.61 0.50
CA MET A 221 5.35 14.22 -0.09
C MET A 221 5.70 15.22 -1.19
N ARG A 222 6.68 16.11 -0.95
CA ARG A 222 7.15 17.06 -1.96
C ARG A 222 7.72 16.37 -3.18
N ASN A 223 8.58 15.34 -2.99
CA ASN A 223 9.17 14.60 -4.09
C ASN A 223 8.12 13.86 -4.90
N THR A 224 7.13 13.24 -4.24
CA THR A 224 6.00 12.56 -4.88
C THR A 224 5.21 13.52 -5.77
N VAL A 225 4.82 14.71 -5.28
CA VAL A 225 4.09 15.72 -6.07
C VAL A 225 4.91 16.17 -7.28
N VAL A 226 6.20 16.43 -7.12
CA VAL A 226 7.10 16.85 -8.22
C VAL A 226 7.18 15.76 -9.30
N ASN A 227 7.39 14.50 -8.91
CA ASN A 227 7.52 13.41 -9.88
C ASN A 227 6.18 12.99 -10.49
N MET A 228 5.06 13.11 -9.78
CA MET A 228 3.73 12.97 -10.38
C MET A 228 3.52 13.98 -11.50
N ARG A 229 3.87 15.28 -11.30
CA ARG A 229 3.80 16.30 -12.34
C ARG A 229 4.66 16.00 -13.55
N ARG A 230 5.89 15.49 -13.35
CA ARG A 230 6.72 15.01 -14.47
C ARG A 230 6.04 13.89 -15.25
N LEU A 231 5.34 12.97 -14.57
CA LEU A 231 4.58 11.92 -15.25
C LEU A 231 3.31 12.42 -15.96
N LEU A 232 2.79 13.61 -15.61
CA LEU A 232 1.72 14.24 -16.41
C LEU A 232 2.25 14.68 -17.77
N GLU A 233 3.50 15.13 -17.84
CA GLU A 233 4.19 15.55 -19.07
C GLU A 233 4.67 14.35 -19.90
N ASP A 234 5.38 13.39 -19.26
CA ASP A 234 5.84 12.14 -19.87
C ASP A 234 5.60 10.95 -18.94
N ILE A 235 4.59 10.14 -19.22
CA ILE A 235 4.25 8.95 -18.44
C ILE A 235 5.37 7.90 -18.45
N ASN A 236 6.30 7.95 -19.40
CA ASN A 236 7.43 7.03 -19.53
C ASN A 236 8.72 7.57 -18.92
N ASP A 237 8.69 8.70 -18.23
CA ASP A 237 9.85 9.22 -17.51
C ASP A 237 10.33 8.23 -16.45
N ILE A 238 11.38 7.48 -16.81
CA ILE A 238 11.92 6.39 -15.99
C ILE A 238 12.51 6.89 -14.67
N GLN A 239 13.04 8.13 -14.64
CA GLN A 239 13.58 8.71 -13.41
C GLN A 239 12.45 9.09 -12.46
N ALA A 240 11.38 9.71 -12.98
CA ALA A 240 10.20 10.01 -12.17
C ALA A 240 9.57 8.74 -11.61
N ARG A 241 9.46 7.68 -12.42
CA ARG A 241 8.99 6.35 -11.95
C ARG A 241 9.89 5.76 -10.87
N GLY A 242 11.20 5.86 -11.03
CA GLY A 242 12.17 5.40 -10.02
C GLY A 242 12.05 6.18 -8.71
N ASN A 243 11.92 7.50 -8.79
CA ASN A 243 11.71 8.33 -7.61
C ASN A 243 10.41 7.96 -6.87
N LEU A 244 9.28 7.84 -7.59
CA LEU A 244 8.00 7.44 -6.99
C LEU A 244 8.04 6.04 -6.37
N MET A 245 8.76 5.11 -6.99
CA MET A 245 8.97 3.77 -6.45
C MET A 245 9.76 3.82 -5.13
N TRP A 246 10.78 4.68 -5.05
CA TRP A 246 11.55 4.87 -3.83
C TRP A 246 10.76 5.66 -2.77
N ASP A 247 9.97 6.67 -3.16
CA ASP A 247 9.07 7.40 -2.26
C ASP A 247 8.07 6.45 -1.59
N SER A 248 7.49 5.51 -2.36
CA SER A 248 6.59 4.47 -1.84
C SER A 248 7.28 3.60 -0.79
N ALA A 249 8.50 3.12 -1.10
CA ALA A 249 9.29 2.35 -0.15
C ALA A 249 9.62 3.16 1.12
N MET A 250 9.97 4.44 0.99
CA MET A 250 10.28 5.32 2.13
C MET A 250 9.05 5.65 2.97
N ALA A 251 7.88 5.79 2.37
CA ALA A 251 6.65 6.08 3.09
C ALA A 251 6.26 4.94 4.06
N GLU A 252 6.59 3.69 3.72
CA GLU A 252 6.09 2.52 4.43
C GLU A 252 7.17 1.61 5.06
N ASN A 253 8.47 1.97 5.00
CA ASN A 253 9.55 1.22 5.65
C ASN A 253 9.64 1.38 7.18
N GLY A 254 8.73 2.13 7.77
CA GLY A 254 8.68 2.39 9.21
C GLY A 254 9.44 3.63 9.69
N VAL A 255 10.31 4.23 8.86
CA VAL A 255 11.09 5.42 9.29
C VAL A 255 10.20 6.62 9.59
N LEU A 256 9.12 6.81 8.82
CA LEU A 256 8.14 7.87 9.06
C LEU A 256 7.31 7.63 10.33
N LYS A 257 7.15 6.38 10.74
CA LYS A 257 6.36 5.96 11.92
C LYS A 257 7.18 5.97 13.21
N ALA A 258 8.50 6.18 13.12
CA ALA A 258 9.40 6.14 14.29
C ALA A 258 9.06 7.25 15.28
N GLY A 259 8.77 6.85 16.52
CA GLY A 259 8.52 7.75 17.64
C GLY A 259 7.17 8.49 17.62
N ARG A 260 6.17 7.98 16.86
CA ARG A 260 4.82 8.58 16.78
C ARG A 260 3.70 7.54 16.79
N LEU A 261 2.49 8.02 16.95
CA LEU A 261 1.26 7.30 16.60
C LEU A 261 0.76 7.86 15.26
N THR A 262 0.37 6.99 14.35
CA THR A 262 -0.07 7.37 13.00
C THR A 262 -1.57 7.65 12.96
N ASP A 263 -2.02 8.45 12.00
CA ASP A 263 -3.43 8.70 11.76
C ASP A 263 -4.08 7.51 11.02
N PHE A 264 -3.95 7.43 9.72
CA PHE A 264 -4.55 6.42 8.85
C PHE A 264 -6.09 6.35 8.86
N GLN A 265 -6.79 7.39 9.29
CA GLN A 265 -8.26 7.38 9.31
C GLN A 265 -8.88 7.39 7.92
N VAL A 266 -8.28 8.10 6.96
CA VAL A 266 -8.75 8.09 5.56
C VAL A 266 -8.63 6.69 4.97
N HIS A 267 -7.51 6.00 5.25
CA HIS A 267 -7.35 4.60 4.85
C HIS A 267 -8.41 3.70 5.46
N GLN A 268 -8.79 3.87 6.73
CA GLN A 268 -9.85 3.05 7.34
C GLN A 268 -11.21 3.28 6.69
N ILE A 269 -11.54 4.53 6.35
CA ILE A 269 -12.78 4.89 5.64
C ILE A 269 -12.76 4.27 4.23
N GLU A 270 -11.65 4.44 3.50
CA GLU A 270 -11.49 3.86 2.14
C GLU A 270 -11.52 2.34 2.16
N HIS A 271 -10.84 1.70 3.11
CA HIS A 271 -10.88 0.25 3.23
C HIS A 271 -12.31 -0.27 3.36
N GLN A 272 -13.12 0.36 4.21
CA GLN A 272 -14.50 -0.06 4.37
C GLN A 272 -15.37 0.27 3.16
N LEU A 273 -15.15 1.41 2.51
CA LEU A 273 -15.79 1.72 1.23
C LEU A 273 -15.40 0.68 0.16
N GLY A 274 -14.12 0.37 0.05
CA GLY A 274 -13.59 -0.64 -0.88
C GLY A 274 -14.10 -2.06 -0.61
N ALA A 275 -14.32 -2.43 0.67
CA ALA A 275 -14.91 -3.71 1.04
C ALA A 275 -16.33 -3.90 0.46
N TYR A 276 -17.11 -2.82 0.34
CA TYR A 276 -18.45 -2.86 -0.21
C TYR A 276 -18.52 -2.62 -1.72
N THR A 277 -17.56 -1.87 -2.28
CA THR A 277 -17.67 -1.35 -3.65
C THR A 277 -16.61 -1.90 -4.61
N ASP A 278 -15.54 -2.51 -4.08
CA ASP A 278 -14.35 -2.94 -4.83
C ASP A 278 -13.73 -1.80 -5.68
N CYS A 279 -13.84 -0.56 -5.21
CA CYS A 279 -13.23 0.58 -5.88
C CYS A 279 -11.68 0.50 -5.86
N ASN A 280 -11.04 1.24 -6.76
CA ASN A 280 -9.58 1.37 -6.75
C ASN A 280 -9.11 2.15 -5.52
N HIS A 281 -8.20 1.57 -4.74
CA HIS A 281 -7.73 2.09 -3.46
C HIS A 281 -7.21 3.54 -3.55
N GLY A 282 -6.21 3.80 -4.38
CA GLY A 282 -5.62 5.14 -4.48
C GLY A 282 -6.59 6.19 -5.03
N GLN A 283 -7.58 5.79 -5.85
CA GLN A 283 -8.65 6.68 -6.31
C GLN A 283 -9.65 6.98 -5.17
N GLY A 284 -10.00 5.97 -4.37
CA GLY A 284 -10.82 6.15 -3.18
C GLY A 284 -10.20 7.10 -2.17
N LEU A 285 -8.89 6.94 -1.92
CA LEU A 285 -8.13 7.88 -1.08
C LEU A 285 -8.18 9.30 -1.64
N ALA A 286 -7.95 9.48 -2.95
CA ALA A 286 -7.99 10.80 -3.59
C ALA A 286 -9.34 11.50 -3.43
N ALA A 287 -10.45 10.75 -3.53
CA ALA A 287 -11.79 11.27 -3.37
C ALA A 287 -12.12 11.71 -1.93
N ILE A 288 -11.54 11.04 -0.92
CA ILE A 288 -11.89 11.26 0.50
C ILE A 288 -10.91 12.22 1.20
N GLN A 289 -9.62 12.18 0.84
CA GLN A 289 -8.55 12.87 1.56
C GLN A 289 -8.80 14.38 1.78
N PRO A 290 -9.26 15.18 0.78
CA PRO A 290 -9.46 16.61 0.98
C PRO A 290 -10.57 16.94 1.99
N ALA A 291 -11.68 16.21 1.97
CA ALA A 291 -12.78 16.41 2.91
C ALA A 291 -12.34 16.09 4.34
N TYR A 292 -11.65 14.97 4.53
CA TYR A 292 -11.05 14.63 5.80
C TYR A 292 -10.11 15.73 6.31
N CYS A 293 -9.18 16.21 5.47
CA CYS A 293 -8.24 17.26 5.85
C CYS A 293 -8.97 18.56 6.27
N ARG A 294 -10.04 18.96 5.56
CA ARG A 294 -10.87 20.11 5.96
C ARG A 294 -11.54 19.91 7.32
N HIS A 295 -12.04 18.69 7.56
CA HIS A 295 -12.74 18.36 8.79
C HIS A 295 -11.83 18.49 10.04
N ILE A 296 -10.57 18.04 9.93
CA ILE A 296 -9.60 18.08 11.03
C ILE A 296 -8.64 19.28 10.98
N LEU A 297 -8.89 20.26 10.10
CA LEU A 297 -7.96 21.39 9.89
C LEU A 297 -7.56 22.07 11.20
N ARG A 298 -8.53 22.37 12.06
CA ARG A 298 -8.30 23.10 13.32
C ARG A 298 -7.49 22.29 14.32
N ASP A 299 -7.59 20.96 14.26
CA ASP A 299 -6.91 20.05 15.20
C ASP A 299 -5.43 19.83 14.81
N ALA A 300 -5.05 20.17 13.55
CA ALA A 300 -3.71 19.98 13.00
C ALA A 300 -3.21 21.19 12.18
N GLU A 301 -3.66 22.41 12.50
CA GLU A 301 -3.43 23.62 11.68
C GLU A 301 -1.93 23.89 11.44
N GLU A 302 -1.09 23.73 12.45
CA GLU A 302 0.36 23.93 12.32
C GLU A 302 0.97 22.94 11.33
N LYS A 303 0.62 21.66 11.42
CA LYS A 303 1.08 20.61 10.49
C LYS A 303 0.61 20.88 9.07
N PHE A 304 -0.65 21.26 8.88
CA PHE A 304 -1.18 21.62 7.55
C PHE A 304 -0.50 22.89 7.00
N THR A 305 -0.15 23.87 7.84
CA THR A 305 0.61 25.04 7.39
C THR A 305 2.01 24.66 6.92
N ARG A 306 2.73 23.79 7.65
CA ARG A 306 4.05 23.29 7.23
C ARG A 306 3.93 22.46 5.93
N PHE A 307 2.94 21.60 5.83
CA PHE A 307 2.63 20.85 4.60
C PHE A 307 2.38 21.79 3.43
N ALA A 308 1.54 22.81 3.59
CA ALA A 308 1.23 23.81 2.58
C ALA A 308 2.50 24.50 2.07
N ARG A 309 3.35 24.99 2.96
CA ARG A 309 4.61 25.67 2.63
C ARG A 309 5.61 24.77 1.94
N THR A 310 5.78 23.54 2.45
CA THR A 310 6.83 22.63 1.98
C THR A 310 6.44 21.99 0.65
N VAL A 311 5.21 21.51 0.52
CA VAL A 311 4.77 20.70 -0.63
C VAL A 311 4.24 21.58 -1.75
N PHE A 312 3.38 22.55 -1.44
CA PHE A 312 2.65 23.34 -2.44
C PHE A 312 3.06 24.82 -2.55
N LYS A 313 3.98 25.30 -1.70
CA LYS A 313 4.42 26.71 -1.66
C LYS A 313 3.26 27.66 -1.37
N LYS A 314 2.39 27.29 -0.45
CA LYS A 314 1.27 28.06 0.05
C LYS A 314 1.53 28.52 1.48
N ASP A 315 0.95 29.63 1.90
CA ASP A 315 1.27 30.24 3.19
C ASP A 315 0.40 29.73 4.33
N THR A 316 -0.83 29.31 4.04
CA THR A 316 -1.81 28.90 5.05
C THR A 316 -2.22 27.42 4.91
N ALA A 317 -2.67 26.84 6.01
CA ALA A 317 -3.20 25.48 6.04
C ALA A 317 -4.37 25.28 5.06
N GLN A 318 -5.29 26.25 5.02
CA GLN A 318 -6.44 26.21 4.10
C GLN A 318 -6.01 26.19 2.63
N GLU A 319 -5.08 27.08 2.24
CA GLU A 319 -4.53 27.08 0.88
C GLU A 319 -3.80 25.79 0.53
N GLY A 320 -3.15 25.14 1.51
CA GLY A 320 -2.50 23.85 1.32
C GLY A 320 -3.49 22.74 1.00
N ILE A 321 -4.60 22.66 1.72
CA ILE A 321 -5.66 21.67 1.47
C ILE A 321 -6.34 21.92 0.11
N GLU A 322 -6.58 23.20 -0.23
CA GLU A 322 -7.12 23.52 -1.54
C GLU A 322 -6.14 23.19 -2.68
N ALA A 323 -4.84 23.40 -2.47
CA ALA A 323 -3.81 23.00 -3.43
C ALA A 323 -3.74 21.48 -3.59
N LEU A 324 -3.97 20.69 -2.53
CA LEU A 324 -4.10 19.23 -2.62
C LEU A 324 -5.32 18.84 -3.46
N SER A 325 -6.47 19.48 -3.22
CA SER A 325 -7.70 19.25 -4.01
C SER A 325 -7.49 19.59 -5.49
N GLN A 326 -6.81 20.69 -5.77
CA GLN A 326 -6.47 21.08 -7.13
C GLN A 326 -5.48 20.10 -7.78
N PHE A 327 -4.49 19.62 -7.03
CA PHE A 327 -3.51 18.64 -7.52
C PHE A 327 -4.15 17.30 -7.88
N ILE A 328 -5.14 16.83 -7.13
CA ILE A 328 -5.95 15.65 -7.47
C ILE A 328 -6.61 15.81 -8.83
N ARG A 329 -7.24 16.95 -9.07
CA ARG A 329 -7.86 17.29 -10.38
C ARG A 329 -6.82 17.43 -11.50
N GLU A 330 -5.67 18.06 -11.22
CA GLU A 330 -4.53 18.17 -12.15
C GLU A 330 -4.06 16.78 -12.62
N CYS A 331 -4.02 15.81 -11.72
CA CYS A 331 -3.65 14.44 -12.03
C CYS A 331 -4.75 13.63 -12.76
N GLY A 332 -5.96 14.18 -12.88
CA GLY A 332 -7.12 13.47 -13.42
C GLY A 332 -7.61 12.33 -12.52
N LEU A 333 -7.29 12.39 -11.23
CA LEU A 333 -7.81 11.46 -10.25
C LEU A 333 -9.23 11.86 -9.83
N PRO A 334 -10.09 10.90 -9.44
CA PRO A 334 -11.41 11.21 -8.92
C PRO A 334 -11.34 12.19 -7.75
N SER A 335 -12.15 13.23 -7.82
CA SER A 335 -12.28 14.27 -6.79
C SER A 335 -13.54 14.08 -5.93
N SER A 336 -14.36 13.08 -6.29
CA SER A 336 -15.54 12.66 -5.53
C SER A 336 -15.74 11.15 -5.60
N ILE A 337 -16.49 10.60 -4.66
CA ILE A 337 -16.88 9.18 -4.65
C ILE A 337 -17.76 8.84 -5.84
N SER A 338 -18.56 9.79 -6.34
CA SER A 338 -19.42 9.61 -7.53
C SER A 338 -18.63 9.32 -8.80
N GLU A 339 -17.37 9.74 -8.87
CA GLU A 339 -16.49 9.51 -10.02
C GLU A 339 -15.80 8.14 -9.98
N LEU A 340 -15.89 7.43 -8.85
CA LEU A 340 -15.26 6.11 -8.68
C LEU A 340 -15.96 5.05 -9.51
N LYS A 341 -15.17 4.15 -10.09
CA LYS A 341 -15.69 2.93 -10.72
C LYS A 341 -15.91 1.87 -9.66
N CYS A 342 -17.12 1.74 -9.21
CA CYS A 342 -17.55 0.81 -8.17
C CYS A 342 -18.34 -0.35 -8.76
N LYS A 343 -18.21 -1.56 -8.19
CA LYS A 343 -19.07 -2.71 -8.53
C LYS A 343 -20.47 -2.56 -7.94
N THR A 344 -20.59 -1.88 -6.81
CA THR A 344 -21.86 -1.61 -6.11
C THR A 344 -22.15 -0.12 -6.20
N GLU A 345 -23.39 0.24 -6.48
CA GLU A 345 -23.84 1.64 -6.49
C GLU A 345 -23.64 2.29 -5.12
N VAL A 346 -23.07 3.48 -5.12
CA VAL A 346 -22.85 4.25 -3.89
C VAL A 346 -24.12 5.06 -3.59
N THR A 347 -24.80 4.66 -2.54
CA THR A 347 -26.03 5.31 -2.05
C THR A 347 -25.78 5.92 -0.67
N PRO A 348 -26.62 6.88 -0.21
CA PRO A 348 -26.54 7.40 1.17
C PRO A 348 -26.60 6.30 2.24
N GLN A 349 -27.39 5.25 2.01
CA GLN A 349 -27.48 4.09 2.91
C GLN A 349 -26.17 3.33 2.96
N LEU A 350 -25.48 3.16 1.81
CA LEU A 350 -24.15 2.53 1.77
C LEU A 350 -23.11 3.38 2.49
N LEU A 351 -23.12 4.70 2.31
CA LEU A 351 -22.19 5.60 3.02
C LEU A 351 -22.42 5.56 4.53
N ARG A 352 -23.68 5.51 4.99
CA ARG A 352 -24.00 5.31 6.41
C ARG A 352 -23.41 3.98 6.89
N LYS A 353 -23.59 2.90 6.14
CA LYS A 353 -23.03 1.58 6.48
C LYS A 353 -21.50 1.62 6.55
N VAL A 354 -20.83 2.32 5.63
CA VAL A 354 -19.37 2.54 5.69
C VAL A 354 -18.99 3.25 6.99
N ALA A 355 -19.64 4.35 7.32
CA ALA A 355 -19.39 5.12 8.54
C ALA A 355 -19.59 4.27 9.80
N ASP A 356 -20.65 3.46 9.85
CA ASP A 356 -20.99 2.64 11.01
C ASP A 356 -20.01 1.47 11.24
N THR A 357 -19.33 1.01 10.19
CA THR A 357 -18.53 -0.22 10.24
C THR A 357 -17.04 -0.01 10.01
N CYS A 358 -16.57 1.15 9.53
CA CYS A 358 -15.15 1.40 9.40
C CYS A 358 -14.44 1.44 10.76
N ASN A 359 -13.16 1.12 10.77
CA ASN A 359 -12.36 1.24 11.98
C ASN A 359 -12.12 2.72 12.34
N ILE A 360 -12.15 3.05 13.63
CA ILE A 360 -11.87 4.39 14.15
C ILE A 360 -10.47 4.42 14.72
N ILE A 361 -9.65 5.34 14.23
CA ILE A 361 -8.31 5.60 14.76
C ILE A 361 -8.40 6.56 15.95
N LYS A 362 -7.88 6.10 17.09
CA LYS A 362 -7.97 6.84 18.35
C LYS A 362 -6.77 7.76 18.62
N SER A 363 -5.73 7.64 17.82
CA SER A 363 -4.42 8.25 18.11
C SER A 363 -4.06 9.44 17.24
N ASN A 364 -5.03 9.95 16.38
CA ASN A 364 -4.79 11.00 15.46
C ASN A 364 -5.09 12.37 15.96
N PRO A 365 -4.86 13.44 15.24
CA PRO A 365 -5.13 14.79 15.75
C PRO A 365 -6.43 14.88 16.52
N ARG A 366 -7.42 14.09 16.08
CA ARG A 366 -8.70 13.97 16.76
C ARG A 366 -9.37 12.62 16.49
N GLU A 367 -9.88 11.94 17.51
CA GLU A 367 -10.74 10.76 17.34
C GLU A 367 -12.08 11.19 16.76
N LEU A 368 -12.46 10.64 15.61
CA LEU A 368 -13.74 10.91 14.96
C LEU A 368 -14.85 9.98 15.49
N ASN A 369 -16.08 10.47 15.52
CA ASN A 369 -17.25 9.63 15.73
C ASN A 369 -17.91 9.22 14.40
N ARG A 370 -18.92 8.34 14.46
CA ARG A 370 -19.61 7.79 13.29
C ARG A 370 -20.35 8.84 12.45
N GLU A 371 -20.93 9.86 13.10
CA GLU A 371 -21.60 10.95 12.41
C GLU A 371 -20.60 11.81 11.62
N GLU A 372 -19.48 12.16 12.22
CA GLU A 372 -18.44 12.93 11.54
C GLU A 372 -17.87 12.18 10.32
N ILE A 373 -17.70 10.86 10.43
CA ILE A 373 -17.26 10.04 9.28
C ILE A 373 -18.35 10.04 8.19
N TYR A 374 -19.63 9.98 8.55
CA TYR A 374 -20.70 10.07 7.60
C TYR A 374 -20.77 11.44 6.92
N ASP A 375 -20.60 12.53 7.68
CA ASP A 375 -20.55 13.89 7.14
C ASP A 375 -19.41 14.07 6.14
N ILE A 376 -18.20 13.55 6.46
CA ILE A 376 -17.04 13.53 5.54
C ILE A 376 -17.40 12.79 4.25
N LEU A 377 -18.03 11.61 4.35
CA LEU A 377 -18.43 10.82 3.19
C LEU A 377 -19.49 11.53 2.33
N CYS A 378 -20.44 12.23 2.97
CA CYS A 378 -21.44 13.03 2.26
C CYS A 378 -20.84 14.23 1.52
N GLU A 379 -19.77 14.85 2.09
CA GLU A 379 -19.04 15.93 1.41
C GLU A 379 -18.29 15.43 0.16
N CYS A 380 -18.01 14.13 0.09
CA CYS A 380 -17.26 13.52 -1.03
C CYS A 380 -18.13 13.07 -2.22
N ILE A 381 -19.46 13.32 -2.23
CA ILE A 381 -20.38 12.89 -3.32
C ILE A 381 -20.40 13.86 -4.51
#